data_3a75e9e60541ed9db1ff263619dbe54f
#
_entry.id   3a75e9e60541ed9db1ff263619dbe54f
#
_cell.length_a   1.000
_cell.length_b   1.000
_cell.length_c   1.000
_cell.angle_alpha   90.00
_cell.angle_beta   90.00
_cell.angle_gamma   90.00
#
_symmetry.space_group_name_H-M   'P 1'
#
loop_
_entity.id
_entity.type
_entity.pdbx_description
1 polymer ?
#
loop_
_entity_poly.entity_id
_entity_poly.type
_entity_poly.pdbx_seq_one_letter_code
_entity_poly.pdbx_strand_id
1 'polypeptide(L)'
;MSEELIIKEIESNREKYIEFFRELVQTKSYNPPGNEKNVAIKIESYLKPLNIKSEVLPFGDNRANLIAYLNENFNGKNLLYNGHMDVVPPGSEEDWKYPPLSAFIKRKKAIYGRGTADMKGGLAAMVIALTILKKLNLKLSGNLILNAVGDEETGGKFGTSWCLNNKLNSIKDDC
;
A
#
# COMPACT_ATOMS: atom_id res chain seq x y z
N MET A 1 -4.43 -26.38 -5.96
CA MET A 1 -2.96 -26.35 -5.69
C MET A 1 -2.42 -24.96 -5.43
N SER A 2 -2.57 -23.95 -6.31
CA SER A 2 -2.10 -22.58 -6.04
C SER A 2 -2.86 -21.90 -4.91
N GLU A 3 -4.17 -22.06 -4.83
CA GLU A 3 -5.03 -21.50 -3.79
C GLU A 3 -4.66 -22.02 -2.39
N GLU A 4 -4.47 -23.30 -2.23
CA GLU A 4 -4.05 -23.92 -0.96
C GLU A 4 -2.70 -23.41 -0.49
N LEU A 5 -1.75 -23.19 -1.43
CA LEU A 5 -0.45 -22.61 -1.11
C LEU A 5 -0.58 -21.16 -0.62
N ILE A 6 -1.45 -20.37 -1.25
CA ILE A 6 -1.72 -18.99 -0.85
C ILE A 6 -2.34 -18.95 0.54
N ILE A 7 -3.37 -19.78 0.80
CA ILE A 7 -4.02 -19.85 2.11
C ILE A 7 -3.00 -20.25 3.18
N LYS A 8 -2.20 -21.28 2.91
CA LYS A 8 -1.15 -21.73 3.84
C LYS A 8 -0.12 -20.64 4.14
N GLU A 9 0.32 -19.89 3.12
CA GLU A 9 1.25 -18.76 3.28
C GLU A 9 0.64 -17.67 4.16
N ILE A 10 -0.64 -17.33 3.93
CA ILE A 10 -1.37 -16.33 4.72
C ILE A 10 -1.47 -16.76 6.18
N GLU A 11 -1.91 -18.00 6.43
CA GLU A 11 -2.09 -18.51 7.79
C GLU A 11 -0.77 -18.62 8.54
N SER A 12 0.28 -19.12 7.88
CA SER A 12 1.60 -19.29 8.49
C SER A 12 2.32 -17.96 8.81
N ASN A 13 1.98 -16.88 8.11
CA ASN A 13 2.60 -15.57 8.28
C ASN A 13 1.61 -14.50 8.78
N ARG A 14 0.44 -14.90 9.24
CA ARG A 14 -0.65 -14.00 9.64
C ARG A 14 -0.21 -12.88 10.56
N GLU A 15 0.56 -13.18 11.61
CA GLU A 15 1.02 -12.17 12.57
C GLU A 15 1.98 -11.15 11.92
N LYS A 16 2.83 -11.59 10.99
CA LYS A 16 3.73 -10.68 10.23
C LYS A 16 2.94 -9.73 9.33
N TYR A 17 1.89 -10.22 8.70
CA TYR A 17 1.03 -9.40 7.84
C TYR A 17 0.21 -8.40 8.64
N ILE A 18 -0.30 -8.81 9.80
CA ILE A 18 -0.98 -7.91 10.73
C ILE A 18 -0.01 -6.83 11.23
N GLU A 19 1.23 -7.19 11.58
CA GLU A 19 2.22 -6.21 12.06
C GLU A 19 2.59 -5.21 10.96
N PHE A 20 2.79 -5.65 9.73
CA PHE A 20 3.01 -4.73 8.60
C PHE A 20 1.84 -3.74 8.45
N PHE A 21 0.60 -4.22 8.51
CA PHE A 21 -0.57 -3.32 8.49
C PHE A 21 -0.55 -2.33 9.64
N ARG A 22 -0.24 -2.79 10.86
CA ARG A 22 -0.12 -1.90 12.03
C ARG A 22 0.95 -0.83 11.83
N GLU A 23 2.10 -1.20 11.31
CA GLU A 23 3.17 -0.27 11.01
C GLU A 23 2.74 0.82 10.01
N LEU A 24 1.96 0.47 8.99
CA LEU A 24 1.40 1.48 8.07
C LEU A 24 0.46 2.44 8.80
N VAL A 25 -0.42 1.94 9.69
CA VAL A 25 -1.34 2.77 10.47
C VAL A 25 -0.57 3.71 11.41
N GLN A 26 0.45 3.19 12.08
CA GLN A 26 1.30 3.96 13.01
C GLN A 26 2.16 5.02 12.31
N THR A 27 2.43 4.85 11.02
CA THR A 27 3.17 5.83 10.23
C THR A 27 2.26 7.00 9.87
N LYS A 28 2.55 8.18 10.45
CA LYS A 28 1.77 9.40 10.22
C LYS A 28 1.80 9.83 8.75
N SER A 29 0.61 10.05 8.19
CA SER A 29 0.43 10.55 6.81
C SER A 29 -0.82 11.41 6.69
N TYR A 30 -1.06 12.29 7.66
CA TYR A 30 -2.20 13.21 7.63
C TYR A 30 -2.10 14.17 6.45
N ASN A 31 -3.17 14.30 5.70
CA ASN A 31 -3.30 15.22 4.59
C ASN A 31 -4.59 16.06 4.76
N PRO A 32 -4.50 17.38 4.92
CA PRO A 32 -3.27 18.19 4.95
C PRO A 32 -2.42 18.02 6.23
N PRO A 33 -1.10 18.36 6.23
CA PRO A 33 -0.31 18.93 5.13
C PRO A 33 0.25 17.90 4.13
N GLY A 34 0.17 16.59 4.45
CA GLY A 34 0.76 15.47 3.69
C GLY A 34 2.12 15.03 4.26
N ASN A 35 2.27 13.71 4.48
CA ASN A 35 3.50 13.08 4.99
C ASN A 35 3.65 11.65 4.41
N GLU A 36 3.18 11.41 3.21
CA GLU A 36 3.07 10.09 2.59
C GLU A 36 4.43 9.43 2.34
N LYS A 37 5.49 10.23 2.19
CA LYS A 37 6.85 9.75 1.92
C LYS A 37 7.31 8.69 2.93
N ASN A 38 6.98 8.81 4.21
CA ASN A 38 7.36 7.84 5.21
C ASN A 38 6.62 6.50 5.03
N VAL A 39 5.35 6.55 4.59
CA VAL A 39 4.59 5.34 4.27
C VAL A 39 5.16 4.68 3.01
N ALA A 40 5.50 5.47 1.98
CA ALA A 40 6.14 4.97 0.76
C ALA A 40 7.46 4.25 1.06
N ILE A 41 8.33 4.86 1.88
CA ILE A 41 9.61 4.25 2.30
C ILE A 41 9.38 2.97 3.09
N LYS A 42 8.35 2.91 3.94
CA LYS A 42 8.00 1.70 4.69
C LYS A 42 7.57 0.57 3.75
N ILE A 43 6.73 0.87 2.77
CA ILE A 43 6.31 -0.11 1.75
C ILE A 43 7.52 -0.58 0.92
N GLU A 44 8.35 0.34 0.45
CA GLU A 44 9.58 0.00 -0.29
C GLU A 44 10.49 -0.93 0.52
N SER A 45 10.72 -0.61 1.81
CA SER A 45 11.54 -1.42 2.71
C SER A 45 10.96 -2.83 2.93
N TYR A 46 9.64 -2.97 2.89
CA TYR A 46 8.95 -4.25 3.00
C TYR A 46 9.08 -5.09 1.72
N LEU A 47 9.10 -4.45 0.55
CA LEU A 47 9.21 -5.10 -0.76
C LEU A 47 10.65 -5.48 -1.12
N LYS A 48 11.63 -4.69 -0.68
CA LYS A 48 13.06 -4.83 -1.04
C LYS A 48 13.67 -6.20 -0.77
N PRO A 49 13.45 -6.88 0.38
CA PRO A 49 14.01 -8.21 0.65
C PRO A 49 13.53 -9.30 -0.33
N LEU A 50 12.42 -9.06 -1.02
CA LEU A 50 11.85 -9.98 -2.00
C LEU A 50 12.29 -9.66 -3.44
N ASN A 51 13.21 -8.70 -3.62
CA ASN A 51 13.61 -8.22 -4.93
C ASN A 51 12.40 -7.79 -5.79
N ILE A 52 11.41 -7.16 -5.17
CA ILE A 52 10.31 -6.52 -5.89
C ILE A 52 10.76 -5.11 -6.22
N LYS A 53 10.85 -4.80 -7.51
CA LYS A 53 11.24 -3.47 -7.96
C LYS A 53 10.20 -2.44 -7.54
N SER A 54 10.65 -1.40 -6.86
CA SER A 54 9.80 -0.29 -6.44
C SER A 54 10.55 1.04 -6.60
N GLU A 55 9.79 2.09 -6.85
CA GLU A 55 10.30 3.45 -7.01
C GLU A 55 9.48 4.41 -6.16
N VAL A 56 10.13 5.10 -5.22
CA VAL A 56 9.52 6.21 -4.47
C VAL A 56 9.63 7.47 -5.30
N LEU A 57 8.51 8.14 -5.56
CA LEU A 57 8.36 9.29 -6.46
C LEU A 57 7.98 10.55 -5.66
N PRO A 58 8.95 11.34 -5.21
CA PRO A 58 8.68 12.56 -4.45
C PRO A 58 7.93 13.62 -5.28
N PHE A 59 6.95 14.30 -4.67
CA PHE A 59 6.27 15.46 -5.24
C PHE A 59 6.14 16.64 -4.28
N GLY A 60 6.85 16.57 -3.15
CA GLY A 60 6.99 17.60 -2.13
C GLY A 60 7.94 17.13 -1.03
N ASP A 61 8.26 17.99 -0.06
CA ASP A 61 9.29 17.69 0.96
C ASP A 61 9.06 16.37 1.71
N ASN A 62 7.83 16.16 2.18
CA ASN A 62 7.42 14.95 2.91
C ASN A 62 6.38 14.14 2.14
N ARG A 63 6.21 14.41 0.86
CA ARG A 63 5.18 13.84 0.01
C ARG A 63 5.80 12.97 -1.08
N ALA A 64 5.24 11.79 -1.31
CA ALA A 64 5.68 10.91 -2.38
C ALA A 64 4.57 9.92 -2.76
N ASN A 65 4.62 9.45 -4.01
CA ASN A 65 3.97 8.22 -4.46
C ASN A 65 4.98 7.07 -4.43
N LEU A 66 4.49 5.85 -4.59
CA LEU A 66 5.32 4.67 -4.81
C LEU A 66 4.67 3.81 -5.89
N ILE A 67 5.50 3.35 -6.83
CA ILE A 67 5.10 2.33 -7.82
C ILE A 67 5.96 1.10 -7.59
N ALA A 68 5.34 -0.09 -7.62
CA ALA A 68 6.05 -1.36 -7.57
C ALA A 68 5.53 -2.33 -8.63
N TYR A 69 6.43 -3.17 -9.15
CA TYR A 69 6.15 -4.09 -10.24
C TYR A 69 6.46 -5.53 -9.80
N LEU A 70 5.50 -6.44 -9.94
CA LEU A 70 5.76 -7.85 -9.67
C LEU A 70 6.78 -8.42 -10.65
N ASN A 71 6.64 -8.08 -11.94
CA ASN A 71 7.55 -8.44 -13.02
C ASN A 71 8.00 -7.20 -13.79
N GLU A 72 9.30 -7.07 -14.08
CA GLU A 72 9.86 -5.86 -14.71
C GLU A 72 9.66 -5.80 -16.22
N ASN A 73 9.68 -6.95 -16.90
CA ASN A 73 9.67 -7.05 -18.35
C ASN A 73 8.57 -7.99 -18.82
N PHE A 74 7.33 -7.61 -18.62
CA PHE A 74 6.19 -8.41 -19.02
C PHE A 74 5.48 -7.80 -20.21
N ASN A 75 5.39 -8.56 -21.30
CA ASN A 75 4.58 -8.21 -22.47
C ASN A 75 3.22 -8.90 -22.34
N GLY A 76 2.21 -8.21 -21.86
CA GLY A 76 0.88 -8.75 -21.67
C GLY A 76 0.00 -7.77 -20.92
N LYS A 77 -1.18 -8.22 -20.49
CA LYS A 77 -2.12 -7.38 -19.73
C LYS A 77 -1.54 -7.04 -18.35
N ASN A 78 -1.83 -5.83 -17.91
CA ASN A 78 -1.46 -5.33 -16.61
C ASN A 78 -2.70 -5.24 -15.71
N LEU A 79 -2.56 -5.69 -14.45
CA LEU A 79 -3.51 -5.39 -13.40
C LEU A 79 -2.91 -4.31 -12.49
N LEU A 80 -3.59 -3.19 -12.38
CA LEU A 80 -3.18 -2.09 -11.53
C LEU A 80 -3.91 -2.13 -10.18
N TYR A 81 -3.17 -2.33 -9.10
CA TYR A 81 -3.63 -2.04 -7.75
C TYR A 81 -3.35 -0.57 -7.44
N ASN A 82 -4.41 0.21 -7.27
CA ASN A 82 -4.30 1.62 -6.93
C ASN A 82 -4.88 1.87 -5.54
N GLY A 83 -4.08 2.47 -4.65
CA GLY A 83 -4.52 2.79 -3.28
C GLY A 83 -3.74 3.96 -2.71
N HIS A 84 -4.37 4.72 -1.78
CA HIS A 84 -3.72 5.89 -1.21
C HIS A 84 -3.08 5.64 0.16
N MET A 85 -2.03 6.42 0.43
CA MET A 85 -1.22 6.37 1.65
C MET A 85 -1.62 7.46 2.65
N ASP A 86 -2.16 8.56 2.15
CA ASP A 86 -2.61 9.67 2.98
C ASP A 86 -3.91 9.32 3.71
N VAL A 87 -4.16 10.05 4.76
CA VAL A 87 -5.38 9.93 5.59
C VAL A 87 -5.77 11.30 6.10
N VAL A 88 -7.06 11.56 6.26
CA VAL A 88 -7.54 12.81 6.87
C VAL A 88 -7.04 12.95 8.30
N PRO A 89 -6.82 14.17 8.79
CA PRO A 89 -6.47 14.42 10.19
C PRO A 89 -7.48 13.79 11.16
N PRO A 90 -7.07 13.39 12.37
CA PRO A 90 -7.94 12.68 13.31
C PRO A 90 -9.02 13.55 13.96
N GLY A 91 -8.93 14.87 13.86
CA GLY A 91 -9.71 15.79 14.69
C GLY A 91 -9.14 15.87 16.11
N SER A 92 -10.00 16.06 17.11
CA SER A 92 -9.58 16.02 18.51
C SER A 92 -9.20 14.59 18.91
N GLU A 93 -7.98 14.40 19.43
CA GLU A 93 -7.53 13.09 19.89
C GLU A 93 -8.29 12.62 21.14
N GLU A 94 -8.91 13.51 21.89
CA GLU A 94 -9.73 13.22 23.07
C GLU A 94 -11.01 12.44 22.70
N ASP A 95 -11.49 12.60 21.46
CA ASP A 95 -12.68 11.90 20.97
C ASP A 95 -12.37 10.43 20.61
N TRP A 96 -11.08 10.04 20.60
CA TRP A 96 -10.67 8.69 20.26
C TRP A 96 -10.58 7.80 21.48
N LYS A 97 -11.27 6.65 21.43
CA LYS A 97 -11.15 5.61 22.46
C LYS A 97 -9.74 5.03 22.60
N TYR A 98 -9.01 4.98 21.49
CA TYR A 98 -7.60 4.58 21.39
C TYR A 98 -6.88 5.63 20.54
N PRO A 99 -5.64 6.01 20.85
CA PRO A 99 -4.95 7.03 20.06
C PRO A 99 -4.98 6.74 18.57
N PRO A 100 -5.18 7.76 17.70
CA PRO A 100 -5.40 7.58 16.26
C PRO A 100 -4.33 6.76 15.53
N LEU A 101 -3.07 6.86 15.97
CA LEU A 101 -1.94 6.14 15.37
C LEU A 101 -1.50 4.92 16.18
N SER A 102 -2.28 4.48 17.18
CA SER A 102 -1.88 3.33 18.03
C SER A 102 -1.95 1.99 17.32
N ALA A 103 -2.75 1.88 16.27
CA ALA A 103 -3.08 0.59 15.64
C ALA A 103 -3.47 -0.48 16.68
N PHE A 104 -4.31 -0.09 17.63
CA PHE A 104 -4.68 -0.94 18.76
C PHE A 104 -5.46 -2.18 18.30
N ILE A 105 -5.01 -3.36 18.75
CA ILE A 105 -5.69 -4.63 18.43
C ILE A 105 -6.65 -5.00 19.56
N LYS A 106 -7.94 -5.07 19.27
CA LYS A 106 -8.95 -5.53 20.20
C LYS A 106 -9.28 -7.00 19.98
N ARG A 107 -9.01 -7.83 21.00
CA ARG A 107 -9.39 -9.26 21.03
C ARG A 107 -8.97 -10.05 19.79
N LYS A 108 -7.87 -9.67 19.11
CA LYS A 108 -7.39 -10.25 17.85
C LYS A 108 -8.42 -10.22 16.70
N LYS A 109 -9.43 -9.33 16.77
CA LYS A 109 -10.54 -9.26 15.79
C LYS A 109 -10.61 -7.97 15.03
N ALA A 110 -10.11 -6.86 15.58
CA ALA A 110 -10.18 -5.55 14.95
C ALA A 110 -8.95 -4.72 15.28
N ILE A 111 -8.49 -3.92 14.33
CA ILE A 111 -7.45 -2.91 14.48
C ILE A 111 -8.11 -1.54 14.45
N TYR A 112 -7.83 -0.73 15.46
CA TYR A 112 -8.37 0.62 15.61
C TYR A 112 -7.28 1.64 15.29
N GLY A 113 -7.61 2.64 14.49
CA GLY A 113 -6.73 3.74 14.18
C GLY A 113 -7.19 4.53 12.96
N ARG A 114 -6.65 5.75 12.77
CA ARG A 114 -6.89 6.56 11.58
C ARG A 114 -6.31 5.86 10.35
N GLY A 115 -7.12 5.73 9.29
CA GLY A 115 -6.70 5.08 8.05
C GLY A 115 -6.80 3.56 8.06
N THR A 116 -7.30 2.90 9.13
CA THR A 116 -7.47 1.44 9.15
C THR A 116 -8.47 0.96 8.10
N ALA A 117 -9.56 1.70 7.88
CA ALA A 117 -10.58 1.40 6.89
C ALA A 117 -10.32 2.12 5.57
N ASP A 118 -9.91 3.38 5.64
CA ASP A 118 -9.66 4.25 4.48
C ASP A 118 -8.25 4.85 4.56
N MET A 119 -7.28 4.34 3.72
CA MET A 119 -7.44 2.98 3.16
C MET A 119 -6.20 2.11 3.40
N LYS A 120 -5.41 2.37 4.48
CA LYS A 120 -4.18 1.61 4.78
C LYS A 120 -4.43 0.10 4.95
N GLY A 121 -5.64 -0.32 5.35
CA GLY A 121 -6.00 -1.73 5.40
C GLY A 121 -6.07 -2.37 4.01
N GLY A 122 -6.74 -1.71 3.07
CA GLY A 122 -6.77 -2.11 1.67
C GLY A 122 -5.39 -2.06 1.03
N LEU A 123 -4.63 -0.98 1.29
CA LEU A 123 -3.26 -0.82 0.80
C LEU A 123 -2.34 -1.94 1.33
N ALA A 124 -2.41 -2.26 2.62
CA ALA A 124 -1.66 -3.38 3.21
C ALA A 124 -2.00 -4.70 2.52
N ALA A 125 -3.28 -4.97 2.26
CA ALA A 125 -3.72 -6.18 1.57
C ALA A 125 -3.15 -6.27 0.15
N MET A 126 -3.11 -5.16 -0.61
CA MET A 126 -2.51 -5.09 -1.95
C MET A 126 -1.01 -5.38 -1.92
N VAL A 127 -0.27 -4.77 -0.98
CA VAL A 127 1.17 -5.01 -0.79
C VAL A 127 1.44 -6.46 -0.42
N ILE A 128 0.67 -7.02 0.53
CA ILE A 128 0.80 -8.42 0.97
C ILE A 128 0.52 -9.37 -0.18
N ALA A 129 -0.54 -9.14 -0.97
CA ALA A 129 -0.85 -9.95 -2.14
C ALA A 129 0.33 -9.99 -3.12
N LEU A 130 0.92 -8.83 -3.44
CA LEU A 130 2.12 -8.71 -4.29
C LEU A 130 3.28 -9.56 -3.73
N THR A 131 3.52 -9.49 -2.41
CA THR A 131 4.61 -10.24 -1.77
C THR A 131 4.35 -11.76 -1.76
N ILE A 132 3.12 -12.20 -1.56
CA ILE A 132 2.75 -13.62 -1.59
C ILE A 132 2.97 -14.20 -2.99
N LEU A 133 2.50 -13.50 -4.03
CA LEU A 133 2.70 -13.93 -5.42
C LEU A 133 4.18 -14.07 -5.75
N LYS A 134 5.02 -13.13 -5.31
CA LYS A 134 6.47 -13.17 -5.48
C LYS A 134 7.12 -14.32 -4.74
N LYS A 135 6.80 -14.49 -3.45
CA LYS A 135 7.35 -15.56 -2.59
C LYS A 135 7.04 -16.95 -3.13
N LEU A 136 5.80 -17.17 -3.57
CA LEU A 136 5.35 -18.46 -4.08
C LEU A 136 5.75 -18.68 -5.55
N ASN A 137 6.41 -17.70 -6.17
CA ASN A 137 6.82 -17.73 -7.57
C ASN A 137 5.68 -18.18 -8.52
N LEU A 138 4.48 -17.65 -8.27
CA LEU A 138 3.30 -18.00 -9.05
C LEU A 138 3.40 -17.38 -10.44
N LYS A 139 3.25 -18.20 -11.47
CA LYS A 139 3.21 -17.75 -12.85
C LYS A 139 1.87 -17.06 -13.11
N LEU A 140 1.92 -15.79 -13.45
CA LEU A 140 0.77 -15.00 -13.88
C LEU A 140 0.75 -14.91 -15.40
N SER A 141 -0.45 -14.84 -15.98
CA SER A 141 -0.63 -14.55 -17.42
C SER A 141 -0.53 -13.05 -17.74
N GLY A 142 -0.23 -12.23 -16.76
CA GLY A 142 -0.10 -10.79 -16.83
C GLY A 142 0.88 -10.26 -15.78
N ASN A 143 0.99 -8.94 -15.70
CA ASN A 143 1.76 -8.28 -14.67
C ASN A 143 0.83 -7.69 -13.60
N LEU A 144 1.34 -7.56 -12.38
CA LEU A 144 0.68 -6.84 -11.29
C LEU A 144 1.53 -5.63 -10.93
N ILE A 145 0.91 -4.47 -10.95
CA ILE A 145 1.51 -3.18 -10.62
C ILE A 145 0.79 -2.63 -9.39
N LEU A 146 1.56 -2.21 -8.40
CA LEU A 146 1.07 -1.45 -7.26
C LEU A 146 1.37 0.03 -7.48
N ASN A 147 0.35 0.87 -7.39
CA ASN A 147 0.45 2.32 -7.36
C ASN A 147 -0.07 2.81 -6.01
N ALA A 148 0.84 3.00 -5.06
CA ALA A 148 0.54 3.58 -3.76
C ALA A 148 0.73 5.09 -3.83
N VAL A 149 -0.36 5.84 -3.74
CA VAL A 149 -0.36 7.28 -4.00
C VAL A 149 -0.59 8.11 -2.75
N GLY A 150 -0.14 9.34 -2.78
CA GLY A 150 -0.55 10.41 -1.88
C GLY A 150 -1.63 11.28 -2.52
N ASP A 151 -2.11 12.29 -1.76
CA ASP A 151 -2.98 13.37 -2.25
C ASP A 151 -4.44 12.98 -2.55
N GLU A 152 -4.86 11.75 -2.25
CA GLU A 152 -6.24 11.32 -2.56
C GLU A 152 -7.25 12.14 -1.75
N GLU A 153 -7.00 12.32 -0.47
CA GLU A 153 -7.87 13.03 0.48
C GLU A 153 -8.01 14.54 0.20
N THR A 154 -7.23 15.05 -0.76
CA THR A 154 -7.27 16.45 -1.21
C THR A 154 -7.44 16.60 -2.72
N GLY A 155 -7.93 15.55 -3.41
CA GLY A 155 -8.37 15.59 -4.80
C GLY A 155 -7.46 14.86 -5.80
N GLY A 156 -6.38 14.20 -5.36
CA GLY A 156 -5.59 13.23 -6.14
C GLY A 156 -4.78 13.78 -7.32
N LYS A 157 -4.60 15.10 -7.40
CA LYS A 157 -3.90 15.74 -8.53
C LYS A 157 -2.44 15.30 -8.66
N PHE A 158 -1.74 15.19 -7.52
CA PHE A 158 -0.34 14.78 -7.46
C PHE A 158 -0.17 13.27 -7.22
N GLY A 159 -1.25 12.55 -6.92
CA GLY A 159 -1.31 11.12 -6.72
C GLY A 159 -1.62 10.36 -8.01
N THR A 160 -2.76 9.68 -8.06
CA THR A 160 -3.16 8.80 -9.16
C THR A 160 -3.11 9.48 -10.52
N SER A 161 -3.66 10.68 -10.64
CA SER A 161 -3.68 11.42 -11.91
C SER A 161 -2.27 11.67 -12.45
N TRP A 162 -1.35 12.09 -11.57
CA TRP A 162 0.04 12.31 -11.96
C TRP A 162 0.74 11.00 -12.35
N CYS A 163 0.57 9.93 -11.57
CA CYS A 163 1.19 8.64 -11.85
C CYS A 163 0.74 8.08 -13.21
N LEU A 164 -0.56 8.10 -13.50
CA LEU A 164 -1.10 7.64 -14.78
C LEU A 164 -0.57 8.42 -15.99
N ASN A 165 -0.36 9.72 -15.84
CA ASN A 165 0.08 10.56 -16.95
C ASN A 165 1.60 10.59 -17.16
N ASN A 166 2.40 10.23 -16.14
CA ASN A 166 3.87 10.41 -16.21
C ASN A 166 4.65 9.12 -16.05
N LYS A 167 4.10 8.09 -15.43
CA LYS A 167 4.80 6.84 -15.12
C LYS A 167 4.08 5.59 -15.63
N LEU A 168 2.77 5.63 -15.71
CA LEU A 168 1.92 4.51 -16.06
C LEU A 168 1.10 4.76 -17.34
N ASN A 169 1.54 5.71 -18.17
CA ASN A 169 0.87 6.05 -19.42
C ASN A 169 0.79 4.88 -20.40
N SER A 170 1.79 3.99 -20.42
CA SER A 170 1.80 2.80 -21.28
C SER A 170 0.78 1.73 -20.90
N ILE A 171 0.20 1.79 -19.68
CA ILE A 171 -0.82 0.85 -19.22
C ILE A 171 -2.20 1.50 -19.09
N LYS A 172 -2.30 2.79 -19.39
CA LYS A 172 -3.54 3.57 -19.25
C LYS A 172 -4.66 3.05 -20.18
N ASP A 173 -4.28 2.51 -21.32
CA ASP A 173 -5.22 1.98 -22.31
C ASP A 173 -5.64 0.52 -21.99
N ASP A 174 -5.00 -0.11 -21.01
CA ASP A 174 -5.29 -1.48 -20.56
C ASP A 174 -6.21 -1.51 -19.31
N CYS A 175 -6.55 -0.33 -18.74
CA CYS A 175 -7.32 -0.19 -17.49
C CYS A 175 -8.80 0.13 -17.74
#